data_968bb0d85c44fddfdaa3d824fc34ac39
#
_entry.id   968bb0d85c44fddfdaa3d824fc34ac39
#
_cell.length_a   1.000
_cell.length_b   1.000
_cell.length_c   1.000
_cell.angle_alpha   90.00
_cell.angle_beta   90.00
_cell.angle_gamma   90.00
#
_symmetry.space_group_name_H-M   'P 1'
#
loop_
_entity.id
_entity.type
_entity.pdbx_description
1 polymer ?
#
loop_
_entity_poly.entity_id
_entity_poly.type
_entity_poly.pdbx_seq_one_letter_code
_entity_poly.pdbx_strand_id
1 'polypeptide(L)'
;MSSHATHPIAVYHEHPDWFRPLFAELERRGIPHVRLDAASHRFDPSESAAPYSLVVNRASPSAYLRAHAQSTFYTLHWLRHLERLGVPVVNGARVYALELSKASQLDLLEELGLPYPRASVINDPGQAPAAASTLRFPVLVKANVGGSGAGIVRYDTPDALAAAVAGGAVALGPDGVALVQEAAPLRDGHITRVETLGGKYLYAINVYPAVGSFDLCPADACQTADGVELVRGACAVDAPKTGLRVEGTTPPAEIIAEVERIAQAADLDVGGIEYLVDDRDGRHYYYDINALSNFVADAVNVIGFDPFVPFVDYLVERSGDWRVGTGNGEQGTEAGRFSQHAVSNTGSHPPASGGHTPAPGSRRTSHAATGR
;
A
#
# COMPACT_ATOMS: atom_id res chain seq x y z
N MET A 1 -27.23 34.59 6.17
CA MET A 1 -25.88 33.99 6.13
C MET A 1 -26.09 32.52 5.92
N SER A 2 -26.05 32.03 4.69
CA SER A 2 -26.12 30.59 4.39
C SER A 2 -24.85 29.93 4.91
N SER A 3 -24.98 29.07 5.91
CA SER A 3 -23.90 28.16 6.28
C SER A 3 -23.72 27.18 5.13
N HIS A 4 -22.74 27.40 4.29
CA HIS A 4 -22.28 26.35 3.39
C HIS A 4 -21.75 25.22 4.29
N ALA A 5 -22.50 24.13 4.37
CA ALA A 5 -22.03 22.92 5.01
C ALA A 5 -20.77 22.50 4.24
N THR A 6 -19.60 22.67 4.84
CA THR A 6 -18.35 22.19 4.28
C THR A 6 -18.41 20.66 4.33
N HIS A 7 -18.31 20.03 3.16
CA HIS A 7 -18.22 18.57 3.11
C HIS A 7 -16.97 18.11 3.88
N PRO A 8 -17.06 17.00 4.64
CA PRO A 8 -15.94 16.50 5.40
C PRO A 8 -14.84 15.94 4.51
N ILE A 9 -13.61 15.90 5.01
CA ILE A 9 -12.53 15.09 4.45
C ILE A 9 -12.82 13.63 4.75
N ALA A 10 -12.81 12.75 3.74
CA ALA A 10 -12.93 11.32 3.94
C ALA A 10 -11.54 10.68 4.00
N VAL A 11 -11.26 9.92 5.07
CA VAL A 11 -10.06 9.09 5.18
C VAL A 11 -10.45 7.64 4.91
N TYR A 12 -10.04 7.14 3.76
CA TYR A 12 -10.32 5.78 3.30
C TYR A 12 -9.15 4.87 3.65
N HIS A 13 -9.37 3.91 4.52
CA HIS A 13 -8.32 3.06 5.07
C HIS A 13 -8.81 1.63 5.30
N GLU A 14 -7.90 0.67 5.27
CA GLU A 14 -8.19 -0.73 5.60
C GLU A 14 -7.80 -1.06 7.05
N HIS A 15 -6.72 -0.46 7.56
CA HIS A 15 -6.24 -0.73 8.92
C HIS A 15 -6.56 0.46 9.85
N PRO A 16 -7.44 0.29 10.86
CA PRO A 16 -7.94 1.42 11.66
C PRO A 16 -6.88 2.09 12.54
N ASP A 17 -5.87 1.31 12.96
CA ASP A 17 -4.89 1.77 13.96
C ASP A 17 -3.71 2.52 13.35
N TRP A 18 -3.39 2.29 12.08
CA TRP A 18 -2.22 2.90 11.44
C TRP A 18 -2.32 4.42 11.29
N PHE A 19 -3.55 4.94 11.31
CA PHE A 19 -3.82 6.36 11.04
C PHE A 19 -4.29 7.13 12.28
N ARG A 20 -4.10 6.57 13.48
CA ARG A 20 -4.41 7.26 14.75
C ARG A 20 -3.76 8.65 14.84
N PRO A 21 -2.47 8.86 14.48
CA PRO A 21 -1.88 10.21 14.52
C PRO A 21 -2.56 11.18 13.55
N LEU A 22 -2.93 10.74 12.35
CA LEU A 22 -3.68 11.56 11.40
C LEU A 22 -5.04 11.96 11.98
N PHE A 23 -5.79 11.02 12.52
CA PHE A 23 -7.09 11.30 13.14
C PHE A 23 -6.95 12.24 14.33
N ALA A 24 -5.96 12.01 15.19
CA ALA A 24 -5.70 12.88 16.35
C ALA A 24 -5.40 14.33 15.91
N GLU A 25 -4.65 14.53 14.86
CA GLU A 25 -4.33 15.87 14.35
C GLU A 25 -5.55 16.54 13.70
N LEU A 26 -6.37 15.80 12.94
CA LEU A 26 -7.65 16.31 12.40
C LEU A 26 -8.61 16.71 13.53
N GLU A 27 -8.75 15.88 14.57
CA GLU A 27 -9.58 16.12 15.75
C GLU A 27 -9.07 17.33 16.54
N ARG A 28 -7.76 17.41 16.80
CA ARG A 28 -7.14 18.53 17.50
C ARG A 28 -7.40 19.88 16.83
N ARG A 29 -7.48 19.91 15.50
CA ARG A 29 -7.77 21.11 14.70
C ARG A 29 -9.26 21.34 14.46
N GLY A 30 -10.14 20.44 14.91
CA GLY A 30 -11.58 20.53 14.67
C GLY A 30 -11.96 20.42 13.19
N ILE A 31 -11.16 19.72 12.36
CA ILE A 31 -11.42 19.54 10.92
C ILE A 31 -12.48 18.46 10.76
N PRO A 32 -13.62 18.77 10.10
CA PRO A 32 -14.65 17.77 9.82
C PRO A 32 -14.10 16.62 8.96
N HIS A 33 -14.19 15.41 9.46
CA HIS A 33 -13.74 14.23 8.72
C HIS A 33 -14.62 13.02 8.97
N VAL A 34 -14.57 12.05 8.04
CA VAL A 34 -15.23 10.74 8.13
C VAL A 34 -14.23 9.63 7.85
N ARG A 35 -14.41 8.50 8.51
CA ARG A 35 -13.60 7.30 8.34
C ARG A 35 -14.34 6.33 7.42
N LEU A 36 -13.69 5.88 6.36
CA LEU A 36 -14.24 4.91 5.41
C LEU A 36 -13.40 3.64 5.46
N ASP A 37 -14.04 2.52 5.82
CA ASP A 37 -13.37 1.22 5.88
C ASP A 37 -13.32 0.56 4.51
N ALA A 38 -12.11 0.41 3.95
CA ALA A 38 -11.88 -0.19 2.65
C ALA A 38 -12.30 -1.67 2.55
N ALA A 39 -12.32 -2.39 3.68
CA ALA A 39 -12.70 -3.80 3.70
C ALA A 39 -14.20 -4.03 3.51
N SER A 40 -15.02 -3.04 3.85
CA SER A 40 -16.49 -3.10 3.80
C SER A 40 -17.13 -2.02 2.91
N HIS A 41 -16.33 -1.19 2.26
CA HIS A 41 -16.79 -0.07 1.42
C HIS A 41 -17.53 -0.57 0.16
N ARG A 42 -18.52 0.25 -0.27
CA ARG A 42 -19.22 0.06 -1.54
C ARG A 42 -19.54 1.43 -2.16
N PHE A 43 -19.68 1.48 -3.48
CA PHE A 43 -20.17 2.65 -4.20
C PHE A 43 -21.14 2.24 -5.31
N ASP A 44 -21.99 3.16 -5.71
CA ASP A 44 -22.90 2.99 -6.86
C ASP A 44 -22.30 3.74 -8.07
N PRO A 45 -21.99 3.06 -9.19
CA PRO A 45 -21.47 3.73 -10.39
C PRO A 45 -22.40 4.79 -10.99
N SER A 46 -23.69 4.79 -10.64
CA SER A 46 -24.66 5.78 -11.11
C SER A 46 -24.64 7.09 -10.32
N GLU A 47 -23.93 7.16 -9.19
CA GLU A 47 -23.77 8.37 -8.42
C GLU A 47 -23.15 9.48 -9.28
N SER A 48 -23.68 10.70 -9.12
CA SER A 48 -23.24 11.90 -9.82
C SER A 48 -22.45 12.87 -8.93
N ALA A 49 -22.39 12.65 -7.64
CA ALA A 49 -21.65 13.43 -6.65
C ALA A 49 -21.26 12.57 -5.45
N ALA A 50 -20.22 12.96 -4.76
CA ALA A 50 -19.83 12.38 -3.48
C ALA A 50 -19.87 13.44 -2.37
N PRO A 51 -20.22 13.05 -1.13
CA PRO A 51 -20.41 13.99 -0.01
C PRO A 51 -19.08 14.36 0.69
N TYR A 52 -17.98 14.45 -0.04
CA TYR A 52 -16.65 14.71 0.49
C TYR A 52 -16.00 15.90 -0.19
N SER A 53 -15.27 16.73 0.57
CA SER A 53 -14.43 17.81 0.03
C SER A 53 -13.11 17.28 -0.52
N LEU A 54 -12.62 16.18 0.05
CA LEU A 54 -11.39 15.51 -0.30
C LEU A 54 -11.48 14.05 0.15
N VAL A 55 -10.91 13.13 -0.60
CA VAL A 55 -10.68 11.76 -0.15
C VAL A 55 -9.18 11.53 0.02
N VAL A 56 -8.78 11.07 1.21
CA VAL A 56 -7.41 10.68 1.51
C VAL A 56 -7.33 9.16 1.42
N ASN A 57 -6.69 8.65 0.38
CA ASN A 57 -6.49 7.23 0.19
C ASN A 57 -5.35 6.72 1.05
N ARG A 58 -5.68 5.85 1.99
CA ARG A 58 -4.76 5.17 2.91
C ARG A 58 -4.93 3.65 2.87
N ALA A 59 -5.42 3.11 1.73
CA ALA A 59 -5.51 1.68 1.51
C ALA A 59 -4.13 1.09 1.23
N SER A 60 -3.81 -0.03 1.88
CA SER A 60 -2.51 -0.68 1.78
C SER A 60 -2.50 -1.78 0.72
N PRO A 61 -1.45 -1.88 -0.12
CA PRO A 61 -1.25 -3.02 -1.01
C PRO A 61 -1.05 -4.33 -0.26
N SER A 62 -0.65 -4.28 1.02
CA SER A 62 -0.48 -5.46 1.88
C SER A 62 -1.76 -5.94 2.58
N ALA A 63 -2.93 -5.38 2.25
CA ALA A 63 -4.21 -5.78 2.84
C ALA A 63 -4.53 -7.28 2.67
N TYR A 64 -3.98 -7.91 1.63
CA TYR A 64 -4.12 -9.36 1.42
C TYR A 64 -3.50 -10.21 2.55
N LEU A 65 -2.49 -9.70 3.25
CA LEU A 65 -1.88 -10.37 4.42
C LEU A 65 -2.83 -10.39 5.64
N ARG A 66 -3.87 -9.55 5.62
CA ARG A 66 -4.90 -9.43 6.69
C ARG A 66 -6.27 -9.92 6.24
N ALA A 67 -6.30 -10.84 5.26
CA ALA A 67 -7.52 -11.40 4.66
C ALA A 67 -8.43 -10.38 3.93
N HIS A 68 -7.91 -9.20 3.57
CA HIS A 68 -8.63 -8.16 2.84
C HIS A 68 -8.12 -7.99 1.39
N ALA A 69 -7.71 -9.09 0.74
CA ALA A 69 -7.17 -9.06 -0.62
C ALA A 69 -8.08 -8.35 -1.63
N GLN A 70 -9.41 -8.50 -1.46
CA GLN A 70 -10.40 -7.85 -2.30
C GLN A 70 -10.32 -6.32 -2.24
N SER A 71 -10.00 -5.73 -1.09
CA SER A 71 -9.92 -4.27 -0.93
C SER A 71 -8.78 -3.69 -1.74
N THR A 72 -7.68 -4.42 -1.92
CA THR A 72 -6.52 -3.99 -2.70
C THR A 72 -6.90 -3.63 -4.13
N PHE A 73 -7.63 -4.51 -4.82
CA PHE A 73 -8.04 -4.28 -6.22
C PHE A 73 -9.30 -3.41 -6.31
N TYR A 74 -10.24 -3.56 -5.37
CA TYR A 74 -11.45 -2.75 -5.29
C TYR A 74 -11.15 -1.25 -5.18
N THR A 75 -10.16 -0.88 -4.37
CA THR A 75 -9.76 0.51 -4.16
C THR A 75 -9.46 1.23 -5.47
N LEU A 76 -8.78 0.58 -6.42
CA LEU A 76 -8.48 1.19 -7.71
C LEU A 76 -9.76 1.59 -8.49
N HIS A 77 -10.80 0.76 -8.42
CA HIS A 77 -12.07 1.05 -9.07
C HIS A 77 -12.79 2.23 -8.40
N TRP A 78 -12.76 2.28 -7.08
CA TRP A 78 -13.37 3.37 -6.33
C TRP A 78 -12.66 4.70 -6.54
N LEU A 79 -11.33 4.71 -6.52
CA LEU A 79 -10.54 5.93 -6.80
C LEU A 79 -10.86 6.51 -8.18
N ARG A 80 -10.93 5.66 -9.22
CA ARG A 80 -11.33 6.08 -10.57
C ARG A 80 -12.77 6.63 -10.62
N HIS A 81 -13.67 6.05 -9.82
CA HIS A 81 -15.02 6.57 -9.68
C HIS A 81 -15.02 7.98 -9.08
N LEU A 82 -14.25 8.22 -8.02
CA LEU A 82 -14.11 9.56 -7.42
C LEU A 82 -13.52 10.58 -8.40
N GLU A 83 -12.49 10.20 -9.16
CA GLU A 83 -11.90 11.05 -10.20
C GLU A 83 -12.94 11.40 -11.28
N ARG A 84 -13.78 10.45 -11.70
CA ARG A 84 -14.91 10.71 -12.61
C ARG A 84 -15.91 11.71 -12.04
N LEU A 85 -16.14 11.69 -10.74
CA LEU A 85 -17.00 12.64 -10.04
C LEU A 85 -16.33 14.00 -9.80
N GLY A 86 -15.04 14.15 -10.14
CA GLY A 86 -14.26 15.36 -9.90
C GLY A 86 -13.89 15.59 -8.44
N VAL A 87 -13.99 14.57 -7.58
CA VAL A 87 -13.58 14.67 -6.18
C VAL A 87 -12.06 14.64 -6.10
N PRO A 88 -11.41 15.61 -5.43
CA PRO A 88 -9.98 15.55 -5.18
C PRO A 88 -9.60 14.31 -4.36
N VAL A 89 -8.53 13.63 -4.76
CA VAL A 89 -8.03 12.45 -4.05
C VAL A 89 -6.55 12.64 -3.76
N VAL A 90 -6.14 12.47 -2.52
CA VAL A 90 -4.74 12.39 -2.07
C VAL A 90 -4.38 10.93 -1.92
N ASN A 91 -3.51 10.55 -2.55
CA ASN A 91 -2.97 9.64 -3.55
C ASN A 91 -4.07 9.02 -4.43
N GLY A 92 -4.23 9.54 -5.64
CA GLY A 92 -5.25 9.14 -6.61
C GLY A 92 -5.01 7.78 -7.26
N ALA A 93 -5.85 7.43 -8.24
CA ALA A 93 -5.85 6.12 -8.88
C ALA A 93 -4.52 5.81 -9.60
N ARG A 94 -3.87 6.82 -10.19
CA ARG A 94 -2.60 6.62 -10.91
C ARG A 94 -1.48 6.16 -9.99
N VAL A 95 -1.24 6.89 -8.90
CA VAL A 95 -0.19 6.53 -7.94
C VAL A 95 -0.53 5.27 -7.17
N TYR A 96 -1.82 5.02 -6.91
CA TYR A 96 -2.23 3.76 -6.29
C TYR A 96 -1.98 2.55 -7.20
N ALA A 97 -2.21 2.68 -8.51
CA ALA A 97 -1.85 1.64 -9.47
C ALA A 97 -0.33 1.38 -9.50
N LEU A 98 0.49 2.43 -9.35
CA LEU A 98 1.94 2.32 -9.24
C LEU A 98 2.36 1.63 -7.93
N GLU A 99 1.71 1.96 -6.81
CA GLU A 99 1.89 1.29 -5.51
C GLU A 99 1.61 -0.21 -5.57
N LEU A 100 0.65 -0.62 -6.39
CA LEU A 100 0.29 -2.02 -6.61
C LEU A 100 1.24 -2.79 -7.52
N SER A 101 2.25 -2.15 -8.12
CA SER A 101 3.07 -2.81 -9.13
C SER A 101 4.54 -2.38 -9.06
N LYS A 102 5.36 -3.22 -8.45
CA LYS A 102 6.83 -3.02 -8.46
C LYS A 102 7.40 -3.04 -9.88
N ALA A 103 6.81 -3.80 -10.79
CA ALA A 103 7.19 -3.77 -12.20
C ALA A 103 6.97 -2.37 -12.80
N SER A 104 5.79 -1.78 -12.58
CA SER A 104 5.51 -0.41 -13.06
C SER A 104 6.37 0.66 -12.39
N GLN A 105 6.80 0.44 -11.14
CA GLN A 105 7.76 1.33 -10.48
C GLN A 105 9.12 1.30 -11.19
N LEU A 106 9.60 0.11 -11.60
CA LEU A 106 10.85 0.00 -12.37
C LEU A 106 10.73 0.62 -13.76
N ASP A 107 9.59 0.45 -14.44
CA ASP A 107 9.32 1.10 -15.73
C ASP A 107 9.36 2.63 -15.59
N LEU A 108 8.76 3.19 -14.53
CA LEU A 108 8.84 4.62 -14.26
C LEU A 108 10.28 5.09 -14.02
N LEU A 109 11.07 4.33 -13.25
CA LEU A 109 12.48 4.67 -13.01
C LEU A 109 13.31 4.61 -14.32
N GLU A 110 13.04 3.63 -15.18
CA GLU A 110 13.67 3.54 -16.50
C GLU A 110 13.30 4.73 -17.40
N GLU A 111 12.03 5.12 -17.46
CA GLU A 111 11.56 6.30 -18.20
C GLU A 111 12.23 7.60 -17.72
N LEU A 112 12.50 7.70 -16.43
CA LEU A 112 13.19 8.83 -15.82
C LEU A 112 14.72 8.77 -15.99
N GLY A 113 15.26 7.67 -16.49
CA GLY A 113 16.71 7.43 -16.57
C GLY A 113 17.39 7.30 -15.21
N LEU A 114 16.65 6.82 -14.20
CA LEU A 114 17.14 6.67 -12.83
C LEU A 114 17.59 5.22 -12.55
N PRO A 115 18.70 5.04 -11.80
CA PRO A 115 19.23 3.71 -11.55
C PRO A 115 18.35 2.90 -10.59
N TYR A 116 18.14 1.63 -10.92
CA TYR A 116 17.50 0.64 -10.06
C TYR A 116 18.22 -0.71 -10.12
N PRO A 117 18.13 -1.59 -9.11
CA PRO A 117 18.71 -2.92 -9.17
C PRO A 117 18.12 -3.70 -10.33
N ARG A 118 18.96 -4.27 -11.21
CA ARG A 118 18.51 -5.02 -12.39
C ARG A 118 17.50 -6.09 -11.98
N ALA A 119 16.42 -6.21 -12.76
CA ALA A 119 15.35 -7.14 -12.50
C ALA A 119 14.74 -7.69 -13.79
N SER A 120 14.05 -8.81 -13.65
CA SER A 120 13.16 -9.39 -14.67
C SER A 120 11.81 -9.69 -14.04
N VAL A 121 10.73 -9.39 -14.74
CA VAL A 121 9.37 -9.69 -14.31
C VAL A 121 8.97 -11.06 -14.83
N ILE A 122 8.35 -11.88 -13.97
CA ILE A 122 7.90 -13.24 -14.30
C ILE A 122 6.43 -13.45 -13.89
N ASN A 123 5.72 -14.29 -14.63
CA ASN A 123 4.35 -14.70 -14.33
C ASN A 123 4.18 -16.23 -14.22
N ASP A 124 5.30 -16.93 -14.19
CA ASP A 124 5.39 -18.36 -13.93
C ASP A 124 6.68 -18.63 -13.13
N PRO A 125 6.61 -19.38 -12.01
CA PRO A 125 7.79 -19.69 -11.20
C PRO A 125 8.91 -20.37 -11.99
N GLY A 126 8.59 -21.19 -13.01
CA GLY A 126 9.55 -21.87 -13.88
C GLY A 126 10.42 -20.93 -14.71
N GLN A 127 10.01 -19.67 -14.87
CA GLN A 127 10.78 -18.66 -15.58
C GLN A 127 11.95 -18.10 -14.75
N ALA A 128 11.95 -18.25 -13.42
CA ALA A 128 12.90 -17.61 -12.53
C ALA A 128 14.37 -17.94 -12.86
N PRO A 129 14.79 -19.18 -13.15
CA PRO A 129 16.19 -19.48 -13.51
C PRO A 129 16.64 -18.76 -14.80
N ALA A 130 15.78 -18.73 -15.82
CA ALA A 130 16.07 -18.03 -17.06
C ALA A 130 16.15 -16.51 -16.85
N ALA A 131 15.23 -15.94 -16.07
CA ALA A 131 15.22 -14.54 -15.68
C ALA A 131 16.49 -14.13 -14.91
N ALA A 132 16.97 -15.00 -14.02
CA ALA A 132 18.19 -14.76 -13.25
C ALA A 132 19.49 -14.93 -14.04
N SER A 133 19.45 -15.56 -15.23
CA SER A 133 20.69 -15.90 -15.98
C SER A 133 21.55 -14.71 -16.38
N THR A 134 20.96 -13.52 -16.47
CA THR A 134 21.64 -12.26 -16.81
C THR A 134 21.89 -11.35 -15.62
N LEU A 135 21.47 -11.79 -14.42
CA LEU A 135 21.57 -11.01 -13.18
C LEU A 135 22.79 -11.46 -12.35
N ARG A 136 23.30 -10.53 -11.53
CA ARG A 136 24.35 -10.84 -10.56
C ARG A 136 23.72 -11.44 -9.31
N PHE A 137 24.18 -12.61 -8.93
CA PHE A 137 23.81 -13.22 -7.64
C PHE A 137 24.51 -12.52 -6.46
N PRO A 138 23.87 -12.50 -5.29
CA PRO A 138 22.55 -13.06 -4.96
C PRO A 138 21.40 -12.32 -5.66
N VAL A 139 20.27 -13.05 -5.85
CA VAL A 139 19.03 -12.47 -6.36
C VAL A 139 17.91 -12.59 -5.34
N LEU A 140 16.95 -11.69 -5.42
CA LEU A 140 15.69 -11.72 -4.67
C LEU A 140 14.57 -12.15 -5.61
N VAL A 141 13.69 -13.02 -5.17
CA VAL A 141 12.37 -13.20 -5.78
C VAL A 141 11.38 -12.51 -4.85
N LYS A 142 10.62 -11.56 -5.39
CA LYS A 142 9.65 -10.77 -4.63
C LYS A 142 8.33 -10.62 -5.38
N ALA A 143 7.22 -10.66 -4.65
CA ALA A 143 5.90 -10.41 -5.22
C ALA A 143 5.83 -9.02 -5.85
N ASN A 144 5.11 -8.89 -6.98
CA ASN A 144 4.84 -7.60 -7.63
C ASN A 144 3.94 -6.72 -6.75
N VAL A 145 2.80 -7.25 -6.32
CA VAL A 145 1.95 -6.61 -5.31
C VAL A 145 2.42 -7.05 -3.94
N GLY A 146 2.85 -6.11 -3.12
CA GLY A 146 3.33 -6.43 -1.79
C GLY A 146 3.70 -5.20 -0.99
N GLY A 147 3.94 -5.42 0.28
CA GLY A 147 4.41 -4.41 1.21
C GLY A 147 5.06 -5.09 2.41
N SER A 148 5.79 -4.32 3.23
CA SER A 148 6.40 -4.81 4.48
C SER A 148 7.39 -5.97 4.29
N GLY A 149 8.07 -6.08 3.14
CA GLY A 149 9.03 -7.17 2.90
C GLY A 149 8.42 -8.57 2.76
N ALA A 150 7.10 -8.71 2.83
CA ALA A 150 6.43 -10.00 2.79
C ALA A 150 6.68 -10.73 1.46
N GLY A 151 7.03 -12.03 1.56
CA GLY A 151 7.23 -12.88 0.39
C GLY A 151 8.52 -12.60 -0.38
N ILE A 152 9.48 -11.85 0.18
CA ILE A 152 10.81 -11.70 -0.41
C ILE A 152 11.68 -12.86 0.00
N VAL A 153 12.22 -13.60 -0.99
CA VAL A 153 13.13 -14.72 -0.76
C VAL A 153 14.44 -14.45 -1.51
N ARG A 154 15.56 -14.61 -0.79
CA ARG A 154 16.91 -14.49 -1.34
C ARG A 154 17.44 -15.84 -1.78
N TYR A 155 18.10 -15.84 -2.93
CA TYR A 155 18.84 -16.98 -3.47
C TYR A 155 20.29 -16.56 -3.75
N ASP A 156 21.23 -17.25 -3.11
CA ASP A 156 22.63 -16.89 -3.20
C ASP A 156 23.32 -17.46 -4.45
N THR A 157 22.74 -18.52 -5.05
CA THR A 157 23.30 -19.19 -6.22
C THR A 157 22.22 -19.60 -7.22
N PRO A 158 22.56 -19.74 -8.52
CA PRO A 158 21.67 -20.30 -9.53
C PRO A 158 21.07 -21.66 -9.17
N ASP A 159 21.89 -22.54 -8.57
CA ASP A 159 21.46 -23.89 -8.18
C ASP A 159 20.41 -23.85 -7.06
N ALA A 160 20.59 -22.95 -6.09
CA ALA A 160 19.61 -22.75 -5.02
C ALA A 160 18.25 -22.28 -5.58
N LEU A 161 18.26 -21.34 -6.53
CA LEU A 161 17.04 -20.88 -7.20
C LEU A 161 16.38 -22.00 -8.01
N ALA A 162 17.17 -22.74 -8.78
CA ALA A 162 16.64 -23.88 -9.59
C ALA A 162 16.04 -24.98 -8.70
N ALA A 163 16.68 -25.32 -7.58
CA ALA A 163 16.16 -26.26 -6.60
C ALA A 163 14.85 -25.78 -5.97
N ALA A 164 14.75 -24.50 -5.65
CA ALA A 164 13.53 -23.89 -5.12
C ALA A 164 12.37 -23.95 -6.11
N VAL A 165 12.62 -23.70 -7.40
CA VAL A 165 11.62 -23.85 -8.46
C VAL A 165 11.16 -25.29 -8.58
N ALA A 166 12.10 -26.24 -8.64
CA ALA A 166 11.78 -27.66 -8.73
C ALA A 166 10.99 -28.16 -7.51
N GLY A 167 11.25 -27.61 -6.34
CA GLY A 167 10.54 -27.90 -5.08
C GLY A 167 9.21 -27.15 -4.90
N GLY A 168 8.81 -26.27 -5.85
CA GLY A 168 7.58 -25.49 -5.75
C GLY A 168 7.63 -24.39 -4.68
N ALA A 169 8.84 -23.95 -4.28
CA ALA A 169 9.04 -22.95 -3.22
C ALA A 169 9.04 -21.49 -3.73
N VAL A 170 9.06 -21.28 -5.05
CA VAL A 170 8.97 -19.95 -5.63
C VAL A 170 7.51 -19.55 -5.76
N ALA A 171 7.11 -18.52 -5.01
CA ALA A 171 5.74 -17.98 -5.04
C ALA A 171 5.65 -16.71 -5.86
N LEU A 172 4.51 -16.53 -6.55
CA LEU A 172 4.12 -15.28 -7.20
C LEU A 172 3.27 -14.44 -6.22
N GLY A 173 3.12 -13.15 -6.54
CA GLY A 173 2.23 -12.26 -5.80
C GLY A 173 0.74 -12.60 -5.98
N PRO A 174 -0.15 -11.89 -5.27
CA PRO A 174 -1.60 -12.09 -5.38
C PRO A 174 -2.15 -11.76 -6.78
N ASP A 175 -1.41 -11.06 -7.59
CA ASP A 175 -1.69 -10.76 -9.00
C ASP A 175 -1.09 -11.80 -9.97
N GLY A 176 -0.44 -12.85 -9.47
CA GLY A 176 0.22 -13.87 -10.29
C GLY A 176 1.56 -13.40 -10.90
N VAL A 177 2.16 -12.34 -10.37
CA VAL A 177 3.41 -11.75 -10.89
C VAL A 177 4.48 -11.68 -9.79
N ALA A 178 5.73 -11.85 -10.16
CA ALA A 178 6.89 -11.64 -9.29
C ALA A 178 8.05 -11.00 -10.07
N LEU A 179 9.00 -10.45 -9.33
CA LEU A 179 10.25 -9.95 -9.85
C LEU A 179 11.40 -10.85 -9.38
N VAL A 180 12.31 -11.17 -10.29
CA VAL A 180 13.65 -11.68 -9.97
C VAL A 180 14.60 -10.51 -10.09
N GLN A 181 15.21 -10.07 -8.98
CA GLN A 181 15.97 -8.83 -8.90
C GLN A 181 17.34 -9.06 -8.25
N GLU A 182 18.38 -8.36 -8.70
CA GLU A 182 19.69 -8.37 -8.05
C GLU A 182 19.57 -7.89 -6.59
N ALA A 183 20.16 -8.62 -5.65
CA ALA A 183 20.31 -8.19 -4.27
C ALA A 183 21.62 -7.41 -4.13
N ALA A 184 21.51 -6.11 -3.94
CA ALA A 184 22.68 -5.27 -3.71
C ALA A 184 23.12 -5.33 -2.25
N PRO A 185 24.41 -5.54 -1.94
CA PRO A 185 24.92 -5.36 -0.60
C PRO A 185 24.86 -3.89 -0.21
N LEU A 186 24.35 -3.62 0.98
CA LEU A 186 24.16 -2.25 1.47
C LEU A 186 25.50 -1.67 1.92
N ARG A 187 25.91 -0.55 1.32
CA ARG A 187 26.99 0.27 1.87
C ARG A 187 26.53 0.84 3.21
N ASP A 188 27.42 0.82 4.19
CA ASP A 188 27.16 1.30 5.57
C ASP A 188 25.97 0.62 6.28
N GLY A 189 25.47 -0.50 5.72
CA GLY A 189 24.46 -1.35 6.34
C GLY A 189 23.08 -0.75 6.49
N HIS A 190 22.72 0.27 5.69
CA HIS A 190 21.39 0.89 5.75
C HIS A 190 20.78 1.12 4.36
N ILE A 191 19.49 1.33 4.34
CA ILE A 191 18.77 1.96 3.22
C ILE A 191 18.37 3.38 3.63
N THR A 192 18.12 4.23 2.65
CA THR A 192 17.56 5.56 2.92
C THR A 192 16.15 5.65 2.36
N ARG A 193 15.22 6.09 3.21
CA ARG A 193 13.86 6.40 2.82
C ARG A 193 13.65 7.90 2.87
N VAL A 194 13.20 8.47 1.75
CA VAL A 194 12.95 9.90 1.57
C VAL A 194 11.45 10.11 1.46
N GLU A 195 10.89 10.81 2.43
CA GLU A 195 9.47 11.16 2.44
C GLU A 195 9.22 12.45 1.68
N THR A 196 8.12 12.46 0.93
CA THR A 196 7.66 13.60 0.15
C THR A 196 6.24 14.00 0.51
N LEU A 197 5.93 15.29 0.35
CA LEU A 197 4.60 15.85 0.50
C LEU A 197 4.36 16.90 -0.59
N GLY A 198 3.26 16.79 -1.32
CA GLY A 198 2.97 17.69 -2.45
C GLY A 198 4.03 17.62 -3.55
N GLY A 199 4.67 16.46 -3.75
CA GLY A 199 5.75 16.27 -4.72
C GLY A 199 7.09 16.94 -4.31
N LYS A 200 7.23 17.35 -3.03
CA LYS A 200 8.41 18.00 -2.48
C LYS A 200 9.02 17.19 -1.35
N TYR A 201 10.34 17.28 -1.22
CA TYR A 201 11.07 16.70 -0.10
C TYR A 201 10.48 17.16 1.24
N LEU A 202 10.24 16.22 2.14
CA LEU A 202 9.75 16.51 3.50
C LEU A 202 10.83 16.22 4.54
N TYR A 203 11.33 14.99 4.56
CA TYR A 203 12.46 14.55 5.38
C TYR A 203 13.05 13.24 4.84
N ALA A 204 14.16 12.79 5.40
CA ALA A 204 14.70 11.46 5.11
C ALA A 204 15.23 10.79 6.37
N ILE A 205 15.24 9.46 6.33
CA ILE A 205 15.75 8.59 7.38
C ILE A 205 16.63 7.49 6.80
N ASN A 206 17.70 7.14 7.52
CA ASN A 206 18.42 5.91 7.32
C ASN A 206 17.79 4.80 8.18
N VAL A 207 17.49 3.66 7.56
CA VAL A 207 16.91 2.49 8.20
C VAL A 207 17.93 1.37 8.16
N TYR A 208 18.32 0.88 9.33
CA TYR A 208 19.31 -0.19 9.50
C TYR A 208 18.56 -1.50 9.74
N PRO A 209 18.55 -2.45 8.78
CA PRO A 209 17.90 -3.73 8.97
C PRO A 209 18.58 -4.52 10.10
N ALA A 210 17.82 -5.36 10.80
CA ALA A 210 18.39 -6.28 11.76
C ALA A 210 19.34 -7.25 11.07
N VAL A 211 20.41 -7.66 11.77
CA VAL A 211 21.42 -8.56 11.21
C VAL A 211 20.77 -9.86 10.71
N GLY A 212 20.92 -10.15 9.42
CA GLY A 212 20.33 -11.32 8.77
C GLY A 212 18.87 -11.18 8.35
N SER A 213 18.24 -10.03 8.57
CA SER A 213 16.89 -9.71 8.08
C SER A 213 16.98 -8.95 6.77
N PHE A 214 16.16 -9.35 5.79
CA PHE A 214 15.87 -8.56 4.58
C PHE A 214 14.65 -7.65 4.76
N ASP A 215 14.08 -7.65 5.96
CA ASP A 215 12.96 -6.79 6.30
C ASP A 215 13.44 -5.35 6.44
N LEU A 216 13.41 -4.65 5.32
CA LEU A 216 13.75 -3.23 5.21
C LEU A 216 12.57 -2.33 5.58
N CYS A 217 11.42 -2.94 5.85
CA CYS A 217 10.24 -2.21 6.27
C CYS A 217 10.14 -2.19 7.79
N PRO A 218 10.11 -1.00 8.44
CA PRO A 218 9.84 -0.90 9.87
C PRO A 218 8.43 -1.38 10.23
N ALA A 219 7.71 -1.87 9.25
CA ALA A 219 6.31 -2.27 9.27
C ALA A 219 6.09 -3.77 9.26
N ASP A 220 6.98 -4.58 9.77
CA ASP A 220 6.91 -6.03 9.68
C ASP A 220 5.72 -6.73 10.29
N ALA A 221 5.17 -7.73 9.57
CA ALA A 221 4.22 -8.67 10.10
C ALA A 221 4.83 -9.42 11.28
N CYS A 222 4.44 -9.09 12.51
CA CYS A 222 4.86 -9.76 13.70
C CYS A 222 4.06 -11.05 13.83
N GLN A 223 4.73 -12.17 13.50
CA GLN A 223 4.34 -13.45 14.06
C GLN A 223 5.32 -13.75 15.18
N THR A 224 4.81 -14.18 16.33
CA THR A 224 5.65 -14.83 17.34
C THR A 224 6.20 -16.14 16.76
N ALA A 225 7.29 -16.65 17.30
CA ALA A 225 7.84 -17.95 16.91
C ALA A 225 6.80 -19.08 16.92
N ASP A 226 5.68 -18.90 17.62
CA ASP A 226 4.56 -19.83 17.75
C ASP A 226 3.42 -19.57 16.76
N GLY A 227 3.59 -18.66 15.78
CA GLY A 227 2.58 -18.37 14.77
C GLY A 227 1.40 -17.53 15.23
N VAL A 228 1.44 -16.96 16.42
CA VAL A 228 0.41 -16.04 16.92
C VAL A 228 0.64 -14.67 16.28
N GLU A 229 -0.34 -14.24 15.51
CA GLU A 229 -0.35 -12.90 14.92
C GLU A 229 -0.43 -11.86 16.06
N LEU A 230 0.67 -11.16 16.29
CA LEU A 230 0.64 -9.99 17.16
C LEU A 230 -0.10 -8.90 16.42
N VAL A 231 -1.28 -8.56 16.92
CA VAL A 231 -2.03 -7.38 16.45
C VAL A 231 -1.11 -6.17 16.53
N ARG A 232 -0.62 -5.74 15.38
CA ARG A 232 0.25 -4.58 15.30
C ARG A 232 -0.54 -3.30 15.48
N GLY A 233 -0.42 -2.76 16.66
CA GLY A 233 -0.54 -1.34 16.83
C GLY A 233 0.70 -0.68 16.23
N ALA A 234 0.56 -0.14 15.04
CA ALA A 234 1.45 0.85 14.49
C ALA A 234 2.87 0.41 14.04
N CYS A 235 2.98 0.03 12.80
CA CYS A 235 4.25 -0.30 12.15
C CYS A 235 5.28 0.82 12.12
N ALA A 236 4.91 2.05 11.79
CA ALA A 236 5.85 3.18 11.75
C ALA A 236 5.97 3.88 13.11
N VAL A 237 4.96 3.77 13.95
CA VAL A 237 4.92 4.41 15.27
C VAL A 237 5.71 3.62 16.32
N ASP A 238 5.99 2.34 16.10
CA ASP A 238 6.69 1.46 17.05
C ASP A 238 8.06 0.94 16.53
N ALA A 239 8.60 1.49 15.43
CA ALA A 239 9.90 1.07 14.89
C ALA A 239 11.02 0.98 15.96
N PRO A 240 11.15 1.88 16.93
CA PRO A 240 12.10 1.74 18.02
C PRO A 240 11.88 0.50 18.89
N LYS A 241 10.63 0.02 18.98
CA LYS A 241 10.28 -1.18 19.77
C LYS A 241 10.55 -2.48 19.04
N THR A 242 10.68 -2.46 17.71
CA THR A 242 10.98 -3.64 16.87
C THR A 242 12.48 -3.92 16.76
N GLY A 243 13.33 -3.10 17.38
CA GLY A 243 14.79 -3.22 17.31
C GLY A 243 15.40 -2.70 16.01
N LEU A 244 14.63 -2.05 15.13
CA LEU A 244 15.14 -1.34 13.96
C LEU A 244 15.77 -0.03 14.41
N ARG A 245 17.02 0.18 14.05
CA ARG A 245 17.69 1.47 14.22
C ARG A 245 17.26 2.37 13.06
N VAL A 246 16.76 3.56 13.41
CA VAL A 246 16.35 4.59 12.47
C VAL A 246 17.01 5.90 12.87
N GLU A 247 17.58 6.61 11.89
CA GLU A 247 18.26 7.89 12.14
C GLU A 247 17.82 8.91 11.09
N GLY A 248 17.55 10.15 11.52
CA GLY A 248 17.31 11.26 10.61
C GLY A 248 18.55 11.55 9.77
N THR A 249 18.33 11.86 8.48
CA THR A 249 19.41 12.19 7.55
C THR A 249 18.96 13.25 6.55
N THR A 250 19.91 13.86 5.85
CA THR A 250 19.65 14.72 4.69
C THR A 250 20.42 14.18 3.50
N PRO A 251 19.74 13.63 2.50
CA PRO A 251 20.40 13.15 1.29
C PRO A 251 21.09 14.28 0.52
N PRO A 252 22.07 13.98 -0.35
CA PRO A 252 22.61 14.94 -1.31
C PRO A 252 21.51 15.64 -2.12
N ALA A 253 21.74 16.88 -2.51
CA ALA A 253 20.75 17.71 -3.23
C ALA A 253 20.31 17.06 -4.57
N GLU A 254 21.18 16.34 -5.23
CA GLU A 254 20.89 15.56 -6.44
C GLU A 254 19.86 14.46 -6.18
N ILE A 255 20.01 13.71 -5.09
CA ILE A 255 19.06 12.66 -4.69
C ILE A 255 17.69 13.27 -4.35
N ILE A 256 17.68 14.41 -3.64
CA ILE A 256 16.42 15.11 -3.34
C ILE A 256 15.74 15.54 -4.66
N ALA A 257 16.48 16.09 -5.61
CA ALA A 257 15.93 16.48 -6.91
C ALA A 257 15.40 15.29 -7.72
N GLU A 258 16.09 14.14 -7.69
CA GLU A 258 15.65 12.90 -8.33
C GLU A 258 14.37 12.37 -7.67
N VAL A 259 14.30 12.36 -6.34
CA VAL A 259 13.11 11.94 -5.57
C VAL A 259 11.91 12.84 -5.88
N GLU A 260 12.08 14.16 -5.95
CA GLU A 260 11.01 15.08 -6.34
C GLU A 260 10.55 14.83 -7.80
N ARG A 261 11.46 14.47 -8.71
CA ARG A 261 11.09 14.07 -10.09
C ARG A 261 10.26 12.79 -10.10
N ILE A 262 10.65 11.78 -9.30
CA ILE A 262 9.88 10.54 -9.17
C ILE A 262 8.48 10.85 -8.63
N ALA A 263 8.39 11.63 -7.54
CA ALA A 263 7.12 11.99 -6.92
C ALA A 263 6.18 12.72 -7.90
N GLN A 264 6.72 13.68 -8.67
CA GLN A 264 5.96 14.41 -9.69
C GLN A 264 5.49 13.49 -10.83
N ALA A 265 6.37 12.63 -11.36
CA ALA A 265 6.04 11.72 -12.44
C ALA A 265 5.04 10.65 -12.02
N ALA A 266 5.00 10.27 -10.75
CA ALA A 266 4.07 9.33 -10.16
C ALA A 266 2.71 9.94 -9.77
N ASP A 267 2.55 11.26 -9.77
CA ASP A 267 1.44 11.99 -9.10
C ASP A 267 1.35 11.65 -7.60
N LEU A 268 2.49 11.54 -6.93
CA LEU A 268 2.59 11.19 -5.53
C LEU A 268 2.37 12.43 -4.66
N ASP A 269 1.21 12.53 -4.04
CA ASP A 269 0.91 13.61 -3.10
C ASP A 269 1.67 13.46 -1.79
N VAL A 270 1.68 12.24 -1.24
CA VAL A 270 2.39 11.90 0.01
C VAL A 270 2.91 10.47 -0.07
N GLY A 271 4.18 10.28 0.22
CA GLY A 271 4.77 8.94 0.22
C GLY A 271 6.28 8.95 0.40
N GLY A 272 6.84 7.74 0.54
CA GLY A 272 8.25 7.49 0.74
C GLY A 272 8.89 6.78 -0.46
N ILE A 273 10.02 7.29 -0.91
CA ILE A 273 10.83 6.69 -1.97
C ILE A 273 12.10 6.13 -1.32
N GLU A 274 12.39 4.87 -1.60
CA GLU A 274 13.51 4.16 -1.00
C GLU A 274 14.65 3.96 -1.98
N TYR A 275 15.86 4.25 -1.53
CA TYR A 275 17.07 3.93 -2.25
C TYR A 275 18.13 3.30 -1.35
N LEU A 276 19.04 2.58 -1.95
CA LEU A 276 20.21 2.02 -1.31
C LEU A 276 21.48 2.47 -2.05
N VAL A 277 22.62 2.41 -1.38
CA VAL A 277 23.92 2.54 -2.04
C VAL A 277 24.54 1.15 -2.10
N ASP A 278 24.83 0.66 -3.31
CA ASP A 278 25.46 -0.63 -3.53
C ASP A 278 26.94 -0.56 -3.15
N ASP A 279 27.38 -1.41 -2.23
CA ASP A 279 28.78 -1.43 -1.78
C ASP A 279 29.75 -1.90 -2.85
N ARG A 280 29.27 -2.57 -3.90
CA ARG A 280 30.09 -3.07 -5.00
C ARG A 280 30.60 -1.96 -5.93
N ASP A 281 29.80 -0.91 -6.14
CA ASP A 281 30.13 0.16 -7.11
C ASP A 281 29.95 1.58 -6.56
N GLY A 282 29.35 1.73 -5.36
CA GLY A 282 29.15 3.02 -4.72
C GLY A 282 28.04 3.86 -5.33
N ARG A 283 27.23 3.27 -6.21
CA ARG A 283 26.10 3.97 -6.83
C ARG A 283 24.84 3.78 -5.98
N HIS A 284 23.96 4.79 -6.01
CA HIS A 284 22.63 4.67 -5.45
C HIS A 284 21.68 3.99 -6.45
N TYR A 285 20.69 3.28 -5.93
CA TYR A 285 19.67 2.56 -6.70
C TYR A 285 18.32 2.73 -6.00
N TYR A 286 17.33 3.25 -6.71
CA TYR A 286 15.94 3.32 -6.25
C TYR A 286 15.28 1.96 -6.42
N TYR A 287 14.47 1.50 -5.45
CA TYR A 287 13.91 0.15 -5.52
C TYR A 287 12.48 0.02 -5.01
N ASP A 288 11.93 1.05 -4.35
CA ASP A 288 10.55 1.04 -3.86
C ASP A 288 9.96 2.46 -3.80
N ILE A 289 8.71 2.60 -4.25
CA ILE A 289 7.94 3.83 -4.22
C ILE A 289 6.66 3.54 -3.44
N ASN A 290 6.57 4.07 -2.23
CA ASN A 290 5.51 3.78 -1.29
C ASN A 290 4.53 4.95 -1.20
N ALA A 291 3.35 4.81 -1.82
CA ALA A 291 2.27 5.81 -1.74
C ALA A 291 1.51 5.75 -0.42
N LEU A 292 1.67 4.68 0.34
CA LEU A 292 1.18 4.58 1.70
C LEU A 292 2.32 4.79 2.69
N SER A 293 2.58 6.02 3.09
CA SER A 293 3.50 6.32 4.18
C SER A 293 2.74 6.60 5.48
N ASN A 294 3.17 5.97 6.57
CA ASN A 294 2.69 6.27 7.93
C ASN A 294 3.65 7.19 8.68
N PHE A 295 4.65 7.71 7.98
CA PHE A 295 5.77 8.48 8.50
C PHE A 295 6.62 7.71 9.55
N VAL A 296 7.72 8.31 9.97
CA VAL A 296 8.60 7.70 10.96
C VAL A 296 8.02 7.79 12.36
N ALA A 297 8.16 6.71 13.11
CA ALA A 297 7.82 6.69 14.53
C ALA A 297 8.71 7.63 15.33
N ASP A 298 8.17 8.19 16.42
CA ASP A 298 8.89 9.12 17.28
C ASP A 298 9.55 10.28 16.49
N ALA A 299 8.81 10.76 15.48
CA ALA A 299 9.29 11.70 14.47
C ALA A 299 9.98 12.94 15.09
N VAL A 300 9.42 13.49 16.18
CA VAL A 300 9.99 14.67 16.83
C VAL A 300 11.43 14.42 17.30
N ASN A 301 11.74 13.24 17.81
CA ASN A 301 13.09 12.89 18.25
C ASN A 301 14.00 12.47 17.09
N VAL A 302 13.45 11.86 16.04
CA VAL A 302 14.22 11.35 14.89
C VAL A 302 14.51 12.42 13.85
N ILE A 303 13.50 13.28 13.53
CA ILE A 303 13.58 14.28 12.46
C ILE A 303 13.30 15.71 12.90
N GLY A 304 12.99 15.94 14.19
CA GLY A 304 12.85 17.27 14.78
C GLY A 304 11.45 17.89 14.68
N PHE A 305 10.48 17.25 14.04
CA PHE A 305 9.10 17.76 13.91
C PHE A 305 8.08 16.62 13.72
N ASP A 306 6.79 16.94 13.90
CA ASP A 306 5.69 16.01 13.63
C ASP A 306 5.22 16.16 12.16
N PRO A 307 5.42 15.15 11.29
CA PRO A 307 5.05 15.24 9.89
C PRO A 307 3.54 15.22 9.63
N PHE A 308 2.70 14.84 10.61
CA PHE A 308 1.26 14.95 10.49
C PHE A 308 0.77 16.39 10.49
N VAL A 309 1.53 17.31 11.09
CA VAL A 309 1.20 18.75 11.08
C VAL A 309 1.19 19.30 9.65
N PRO A 310 2.30 19.28 8.89
CA PRO A 310 2.29 19.74 7.49
C PRO A 310 1.41 18.86 6.58
N PHE A 311 1.23 17.58 6.90
CA PHE A 311 0.33 16.73 6.12
C PHE A 311 -1.13 17.19 6.23
N VAL A 312 -1.61 17.50 7.44
CA VAL A 312 -2.97 18.04 7.61
C VAL A 312 -3.11 19.43 7.01
N ASP A 313 -2.06 20.29 7.06
CA ASP A 313 -2.05 21.57 6.33
C ASP A 313 -2.30 21.34 4.83
N TYR A 314 -1.56 20.41 4.23
CA TYR A 314 -1.72 20.03 2.83
C TYR A 314 -3.13 19.52 2.50
N LEU A 315 -3.71 18.68 3.38
CA LEU A 315 -5.08 18.16 3.18
C LEU A 315 -6.13 19.28 3.22
N VAL A 316 -5.97 20.24 4.13
CA VAL A 316 -6.87 21.39 4.23
C VAL A 316 -6.77 22.28 3.00
N GLU A 317 -5.57 22.56 2.52
CA GLU A 317 -5.34 23.32 1.28
C GLU A 317 -6.00 22.63 0.09
N ARG A 318 -5.76 21.33 -0.08
CA ARG A 318 -6.34 20.51 -1.17
C ARG A 318 -7.86 20.42 -1.10
N SER A 319 -8.46 20.42 0.09
CA SER A 319 -9.92 20.39 0.28
C SER A 319 -10.58 21.74 0.02
N GLY A 320 -9.88 22.86 0.19
CA GLY A 320 -10.41 24.21 -0.03
C GLY A 320 -10.50 24.62 -1.50
N ASP A 321 -9.71 24.01 -2.37
CA ASP A 321 -9.71 24.29 -3.81
C ASP A 321 -10.90 23.67 -4.56
N TRP A 322 -11.66 22.78 -3.93
CA TRP A 322 -12.81 22.14 -4.53
C TRP A 322 -14.05 23.03 -4.41
N ARG A 323 -14.27 23.91 -5.36
CA ARG A 323 -15.55 24.58 -5.58
C ARG A 323 -16.44 23.63 -6.36
N VAL A 324 -17.62 23.30 -5.81
CA VAL A 324 -18.69 22.64 -6.56
C VAL A 324 -18.84 23.36 -7.89
N GLY A 325 -18.47 22.69 -8.98
CA GLY A 325 -18.72 23.20 -10.33
C GLY A 325 -20.21 23.48 -10.45
N THR A 326 -20.59 24.77 -10.47
CA THR A 326 -21.92 25.18 -10.83
C THR A 326 -22.10 24.86 -12.30
N GLY A 327 -22.58 23.63 -12.57
CA GLY A 327 -23.14 23.32 -13.88
C GLY A 327 -24.26 24.30 -14.15
N ASN A 328 -24.08 25.16 -15.15
CA ASN A 328 -25.19 25.91 -15.77
C ASN A 328 -26.16 24.89 -16.37
N GLY A 329 -27.25 24.62 -15.67
CA GLY A 329 -28.37 23.79 -16.11
C GLY A 329 -29.60 24.19 -15.31
N GLU A 330 -30.52 24.84 -15.94
CA GLU A 330 -31.76 25.41 -15.38
C GLU A 330 -32.62 24.38 -14.64
N GLN A 331 -33.13 24.84 -13.51
CA GLN A 331 -34.45 24.58 -12.87
C GLN A 331 -35.05 23.16 -12.93
N GLY A 332 -35.12 22.54 -11.79
CA GLY A 332 -36.01 21.43 -11.49
C GLY A 332 -36.07 21.19 -9.98
N THR A 333 -37.14 21.75 -9.37
CA THR A 333 -37.51 21.53 -7.99
C THR A 333 -37.76 20.07 -7.66
N GLU A 334 -37.10 19.54 -6.61
CA GLU A 334 -37.76 18.78 -5.54
C GLU A 334 -36.71 18.28 -4.53
N ALA A 335 -36.96 18.63 -3.27
CA ALA A 335 -36.18 18.21 -2.13
C ALA A 335 -36.44 16.73 -1.80
N GLY A 336 -35.50 15.87 -2.17
CA GLY A 336 -35.46 14.47 -1.72
C GLY A 336 -34.82 14.37 -0.34
N ARG A 337 -35.63 14.03 0.67
CA ARG A 337 -35.15 13.72 2.03
C ARG A 337 -34.29 12.48 2.02
N PHE A 338 -33.00 12.62 2.27
CA PHE A 338 -32.15 11.49 2.58
C PHE A 338 -32.35 11.06 4.05
N SER A 339 -32.88 9.86 4.21
CA SER A 339 -33.02 9.17 5.48
C SER A 339 -31.65 8.65 5.95
N GLN A 340 -31.24 9.15 7.10
CA GLN A 340 -30.09 8.58 7.82
C GLN A 340 -30.53 7.25 8.44
N HIS A 341 -30.09 6.13 7.89
CA HIS A 341 -30.15 4.86 8.59
C HIS A 341 -28.83 4.64 9.34
N ALA A 342 -28.82 5.06 10.59
CA ALA A 342 -27.90 4.54 11.58
C ALA A 342 -28.33 3.09 11.89
N VAL A 343 -27.51 2.12 11.53
CA VAL A 343 -27.68 0.73 11.92
C VAL A 343 -27.14 0.56 13.33
N SER A 344 -28.03 0.60 14.31
CA SER A 344 -27.75 0.13 15.66
C SER A 344 -27.78 -1.40 15.67
N ASN A 345 -26.64 -2.00 15.91
CA ASN A 345 -26.48 -3.43 16.06
C ASN A 345 -26.83 -3.83 17.50
N THR A 346 -28.08 -4.28 17.73
CA THR A 346 -28.44 -5.00 18.93
C THR A 346 -28.74 -6.43 18.55
N GLY A 347 -27.87 -7.33 19.03
CA GLY A 347 -28.01 -8.76 18.83
C GLY A 347 -29.22 -9.33 19.55
N SER A 348 -29.88 -10.30 18.94
CA SER A 348 -30.57 -11.37 19.59
C SER A 348 -30.73 -12.55 18.63
N HIS A 349 -30.11 -13.65 19.01
CA HIS A 349 -30.33 -14.96 18.39
C HIS A 349 -31.70 -15.50 18.82
N PRO A 350 -32.44 -16.21 17.95
CA PRO A 350 -33.42 -17.20 18.37
C PRO A 350 -32.87 -18.64 18.16
N PRO A 351 -33.44 -19.61 18.92
CA PRO A 351 -32.88 -20.94 19.09
C PRO A 351 -33.27 -21.93 17.99
N ALA A 352 -32.49 -22.98 17.91
CA ALA A 352 -32.68 -24.14 17.05
C ALA A 352 -33.87 -25.02 17.49
N SER A 353 -34.64 -25.49 16.51
CA SER A 353 -35.47 -26.72 16.58
C SER A 353 -35.45 -27.30 15.17
N GLY A 354 -34.94 -28.46 14.91
CA GLY A 354 -35.31 -29.80 15.35
C GLY A 354 -36.24 -30.44 14.35
N GLY A 355 -35.75 -31.46 13.59
CA GLY A 355 -36.72 -32.46 13.08
C GLY A 355 -36.48 -33.00 11.66
N HIS A 356 -35.84 -34.17 11.60
CA HIS A 356 -36.17 -35.37 10.80
C HIS A 356 -35.88 -35.50 9.31
N THR A 357 -34.93 -36.37 9.09
CA THR A 357 -34.70 -37.40 8.04
C THR A 357 -35.98 -38.12 7.47
N PRO A 358 -35.92 -38.98 6.41
CA PRO A 358 -34.80 -39.68 5.78
C PRO A 358 -34.88 -39.91 4.24
N ALA A 359 -33.83 -40.53 3.71
CA ALA A 359 -33.62 -41.08 2.37
C ALA A 359 -34.62 -42.25 2.02
N PRO A 360 -34.66 -42.92 0.83
CA PRO A 360 -33.52 -43.54 0.19
C PRO A 360 -33.60 -43.73 -1.38
N GLY A 361 -32.55 -44.33 -1.97
CA GLY A 361 -32.73 -45.16 -3.14
C GLY A 361 -31.75 -44.94 -4.31
N SER A 362 -30.67 -45.59 -4.29
CA SER A 362 -30.12 -46.64 -5.17
C SER A 362 -30.19 -46.44 -6.70
N ARG A 363 -29.08 -46.49 -7.40
CA ARG A 363 -28.64 -47.65 -8.21
C ARG A 363 -27.25 -47.41 -8.81
N ARG A 364 -26.45 -48.45 -8.66
CA ARG A 364 -25.19 -48.76 -9.36
C ARG A 364 -25.42 -48.97 -10.85
N THR A 365 -24.46 -48.59 -11.68
CA THR A 365 -23.95 -49.47 -12.70
C THR A 365 -22.48 -49.18 -12.98
N SER A 366 -21.72 -50.21 -12.78
CA SER A 366 -20.34 -50.43 -13.23
C SER A 366 -20.27 -50.55 -14.74
N HIS A 367 -19.22 -50.04 -15.36
CA HIS A 367 -18.56 -50.77 -16.46
C HIS A 367 -17.06 -50.47 -16.47
N ALA A 368 -16.36 -51.56 -16.56
CA ALA A 368 -14.92 -51.66 -16.60
C ALA A 368 -14.38 -51.65 -18.05
N ALA A 369 -13.11 -51.21 -18.11
CA ALA A 369 -12.00 -51.88 -18.79
C ALA A 369 -11.73 -51.69 -20.28
N THR A 370 -10.44 -51.62 -20.50
CA THR A 370 -9.56 -51.92 -21.66
C THR A 370 -9.34 -50.75 -22.61
N GLY A 371 -8.13 -50.23 -22.84
CA GLY A 371 -6.83 -50.85 -23.03
C GLY A 371 -6.30 -50.50 -24.41
N ARG A 372 -5.32 -49.63 -24.49
CA ARG A 372 -4.06 -49.71 -25.23
C ARG A 372 -3.22 -48.48 -24.99
#